data_bfcdfaec2709c00a6ab79c606b0d01f8
#
_entry.id   bfcdfaec2709c00a6ab79c606b0d01f8
#
_cell.length_a   1.000
_cell.length_b   1.000
_cell.length_c   1.000
_cell.angle_alpha   90.00
_cell.angle_beta   90.00
_cell.angle_gamma   90.00
#
_symmetry.space_group_name_H-M   'P 1'
#
loop_
_entity.id
_entity.type
_entity.pdbx_description
1 polymer ?
#
loop_
_entity_poly.entity_id
_entity_poly.type
_entity_poly.pdbx_seq_one_letter_code
_entity_poly.pdbx_strand_id
1 'polypeptide(L)'
;PDRFVGGTVGQPGDRSFFLQAVHDARVVSVALEKQQVQVLADRMGLLLEEVHRRFGAEVPPEETQVGDTSPLLTPIDTEFRVGTMGLGWDADANAVVVELLAITETEIDESVVLDDTEEGPDAVRVFLTPIQAREFALRSERVIAAGRAPCPLCGQPLAQEGHICIRTNGYRRDATFGSAAELGEEL
;
A
#
# COMPACT_ATOMS: atom_id res chain seq x y z
N PRO A 1 -0.53 -5.67 -18.96
CA PRO A 1 0.80 -5.05 -19.07
C PRO A 1 1.90 -6.10 -18.92
N ASP A 2 3.10 -5.78 -19.41
CA ASP A 2 4.28 -6.65 -19.26
C ASP A 2 4.87 -6.51 -17.84
N ARG A 3 4.65 -5.35 -17.23
CA ARG A 3 5.08 -5.03 -15.88
C ARG A 3 4.06 -4.15 -15.18
N PHE A 4 3.75 -4.45 -13.93
CA PHE A 4 2.86 -3.65 -13.08
C PHE A 4 3.45 -3.57 -11.67
N VAL A 5 3.90 -2.40 -11.26
CA VAL A 5 4.71 -2.26 -10.05
C VAL A 5 4.39 -1.00 -9.25
N GLY A 6 4.40 -1.14 -7.93
CA GLY A 6 4.47 -0.02 -7.01
C GLY A 6 5.92 0.34 -6.66
N GLY A 7 6.19 1.61 -6.42
CA GLY A 7 7.50 2.09 -6.00
C GLY A 7 7.45 3.47 -5.37
N THR A 8 8.60 3.93 -4.92
CA THR A 8 8.73 5.24 -4.26
C THR A 8 9.91 6.04 -4.78
N VAL A 9 9.78 7.36 -4.70
CA VAL A 9 10.87 8.31 -4.90
C VAL A 9 10.97 9.19 -3.67
N GLY A 10 12.18 9.50 -3.24
CA GLY A 10 12.47 10.31 -2.06
C GLY A 10 12.97 9.48 -0.88
N GLN A 11 13.33 10.18 0.20
CA GLN A 11 13.88 9.58 1.41
C GLN A 11 12.78 9.05 2.34
N PRO A 12 13.06 8.05 3.18
CA PRO A 12 12.12 7.58 4.18
C PRO A 12 11.57 8.72 5.03
N GLY A 13 10.24 8.95 4.95
CA GLY A 13 9.55 10.04 5.63
C GLY A 13 9.12 11.18 4.71
N ASP A 14 9.72 11.28 3.54
CA ASP A 14 9.36 12.25 2.49
C ASP A 14 9.33 11.54 1.12
N ARG A 15 8.63 10.39 1.08
CA ARG A 15 8.51 9.57 -0.13
C ARG A 15 7.19 9.82 -0.82
N SER A 16 7.26 10.04 -2.11
CA SER A 16 6.10 9.96 -3.01
C SER A 16 5.96 8.53 -3.53
N PHE A 17 4.73 8.04 -3.55
CA PHE A 17 4.40 6.70 -4.05
C PHE A 17 3.86 6.79 -5.47
N PHE A 18 4.30 5.87 -6.30
CA PHE A 18 3.90 5.77 -7.70
C PHE A 18 3.57 4.32 -8.04
N LEU A 19 2.67 4.17 -9.00
CA LEU A 19 2.38 2.92 -9.63
C LEU A 19 2.68 3.06 -11.11
N GLN A 20 3.39 2.09 -11.69
CA GLN A 20 3.71 2.04 -13.11
C GLN A 20 3.14 0.79 -13.76
N ALA A 21 2.43 1.00 -14.86
CA ALA A 21 2.05 -0.03 -15.81
C ALA A 21 2.89 0.15 -17.08
N VAL A 22 3.57 -0.91 -17.50
CA VAL A 22 4.41 -0.92 -18.69
C VAL A 22 3.86 -1.93 -19.68
N HIS A 23 3.71 -1.53 -20.93
CA HIS A 23 3.34 -2.42 -22.02
C HIS A 23 4.11 -1.99 -23.28
N ASP A 24 4.96 -2.86 -23.78
CA ASP A 24 5.94 -2.54 -24.81
C ASP A 24 6.76 -1.28 -24.47
N ALA A 25 6.66 -0.26 -25.30
CA ALA A 25 7.33 1.03 -25.11
C ALA A 25 6.50 2.04 -24.30
N ARG A 26 5.24 1.72 -23.95
CA ARG A 26 4.36 2.64 -23.22
C ARG A 26 4.54 2.44 -21.73
N VAL A 27 4.81 3.53 -21.04
CA VAL A 27 4.87 3.60 -19.58
C VAL A 27 3.77 4.54 -19.10
N VAL A 28 2.88 4.04 -18.28
CA VAL A 28 1.85 4.86 -17.61
C VAL A 28 2.21 4.91 -16.13
N SER A 29 2.34 6.10 -15.59
CA SER A 29 2.63 6.32 -14.17
C SER A 29 1.52 7.11 -13.53
N VAL A 30 1.10 6.71 -12.34
CA VAL A 30 0.12 7.45 -11.54
C VAL A 30 0.67 7.65 -10.12
N ALA A 31 0.29 8.76 -9.49
CA ALA A 31 0.69 9.06 -8.11
C ALA A 31 -0.38 8.58 -7.13
N LEU A 32 0.05 7.96 -6.02
CA LEU A 32 -0.82 7.45 -4.97
C LEU A 32 -0.33 7.87 -3.58
N GLU A 33 -1.22 7.77 -2.62
CA GLU A 33 -0.84 7.83 -1.20
C GLU A 33 -0.34 6.45 -0.72
N LYS A 34 0.54 6.45 0.28
CA LYS A 34 1.03 5.21 0.92
C LYS A 34 -0.10 4.27 1.31
N GLN A 35 -1.17 4.83 1.89
CA GLN A 35 -2.32 4.06 2.36
C GLN A 35 -3.08 3.41 1.19
N GLN A 36 -3.17 4.09 0.05
CA GLN A 36 -3.80 3.52 -1.15
C GLN A 36 -3.03 2.32 -1.67
N VAL A 37 -1.69 2.41 -1.73
CA VAL A 37 -0.84 1.27 -2.13
C VAL A 37 -1.00 0.10 -1.17
N GLN A 38 -1.06 0.36 0.14
CA GLN A 38 -1.29 -0.67 1.16
C GLN A 38 -2.63 -1.37 0.96
N VAL A 39 -3.72 -0.59 0.87
CA VAL A 39 -5.06 -1.15 0.68
C VAL A 39 -5.17 -1.96 -0.60
N LEU A 40 -4.58 -1.48 -1.70
CA LEU A 40 -4.59 -2.20 -2.97
C LEU A 40 -3.85 -3.55 -2.87
N ALA A 41 -2.67 -3.57 -2.24
CA ALA A 41 -1.89 -4.79 -2.04
C ALA A 41 -2.64 -5.81 -1.16
N ASP A 42 -3.17 -5.36 -0.01
CA ASP A 42 -3.91 -6.21 0.92
C ASP A 42 -5.17 -6.82 0.27
N ARG A 43 -5.93 -5.98 -0.45
CA ARG A 43 -7.14 -6.41 -1.15
C ARG A 43 -6.84 -7.37 -2.31
N MET A 44 -5.74 -7.15 -3.01
CA MET A 44 -5.28 -8.04 -4.09
C MET A 44 -4.90 -9.44 -3.54
N GLY A 45 -4.21 -9.50 -2.41
CA GLY A 45 -3.93 -10.77 -1.72
C GLY A 45 -5.21 -11.53 -1.38
N LEU A 46 -6.19 -10.87 -0.75
CA LEU A 46 -7.48 -11.47 -0.40
C LEU A 46 -8.27 -11.92 -1.64
N LEU A 47 -8.25 -11.13 -2.71
CA LEU A 47 -8.92 -11.50 -3.97
C LEU A 47 -8.30 -12.76 -4.57
N LEU A 48 -6.96 -12.87 -4.59
CA LEU A 48 -6.26 -14.05 -5.10
C LEU A 48 -6.62 -15.33 -4.32
N GLU A 49 -6.72 -15.24 -3.00
CA GLU A 49 -7.18 -16.37 -2.17
C GLU A 49 -8.63 -16.77 -2.50
N GLU A 50 -9.49 -15.79 -2.67
CA GLU A 50 -10.89 -16.00 -3.00
C GLU A 50 -11.08 -16.63 -4.38
N VAL A 51 -10.37 -16.15 -5.42
CA VAL A 51 -10.46 -16.70 -6.77
C VAL A 51 -9.86 -18.12 -6.85
N HIS A 52 -8.79 -18.39 -6.09
CA HIS A 52 -8.26 -19.75 -5.95
C HIS A 52 -9.33 -20.68 -5.36
N ARG A 53 -9.97 -20.26 -4.29
CA ARG A 53 -10.98 -21.07 -3.58
C ARG A 53 -12.25 -21.30 -4.40
N ARG A 54 -12.76 -20.26 -5.10
CA ARG A 54 -14.05 -20.34 -5.82
C ARG A 54 -13.94 -20.85 -7.23
N PHE A 55 -12.89 -20.45 -7.93
CA PHE A 55 -12.72 -20.71 -9.36
C PHE A 55 -11.59 -21.69 -9.66
N GLY A 56 -10.83 -22.12 -8.65
CA GLY A 56 -9.69 -22.99 -8.83
C GLY A 56 -8.54 -22.34 -9.62
N ALA A 57 -8.49 -21.01 -9.67
CA ALA A 57 -7.42 -20.30 -10.37
C ALA A 57 -6.06 -20.68 -9.80
N GLU A 58 -5.09 -20.91 -10.67
CA GLU A 58 -3.72 -21.21 -10.25
C GLU A 58 -3.06 -19.91 -9.75
N VAL A 59 -2.97 -19.79 -8.43
CA VAL A 59 -2.31 -18.67 -7.75
C VAL A 59 -0.98 -19.19 -7.20
N PRO A 60 0.16 -18.58 -7.60
CA PRO A 60 1.46 -19.00 -7.08
C PRO A 60 1.53 -18.77 -5.56
N PRO A 61 2.14 -19.67 -4.79
CA PRO A 61 2.38 -19.45 -3.37
C PRO A 61 3.34 -18.30 -3.15
N GLU A 62 3.18 -17.59 -2.02
CA GLU A 62 4.00 -16.41 -1.67
C GLU A 62 5.50 -16.70 -1.60
N GLU A 63 5.84 -17.91 -1.15
CA GLU A 63 7.22 -18.33 -0.87
C GLU A 63 8.07 -18.55 -2.15
N THR A 64 7.46 -18.68 -3.31
CA THR A 64 8.17 -19.03 -4.57
C THR A 64 8.52 -17.84 -5.43
N GLN A 65 8.08 -16.63 -5.07
CA GLN A 65 8.22 -15.45 -5.93
C GLN A 65 9.39 -14.56 -5.50
N VAL A 66 10.48 -14.61 -6.25
CA VAL A 66 11.45 -13.51 -6.30
C VAL A 66 10.83 -12.40 -7.14
N GLY A 67 9.96 -11.58 -6.53
CA GLY A 67 9.27 -10.52 -7.25
C GLY A 67 10.23 -9.49 -7.83
N ASP A 68 9.75 -8.74 -8.82
CA ASP A 68 10.49 -7.65 -9.45
C ASP A 68 11.05 -6.65 -8.41
N THR A 69 12.36 -6.52 -8.35
CA THR A 69 13.09 -5.59 -7.48
C THR A 69 13.65 -4.40 -8.25
N SER A 70 13.47 -4.37 -9.56
CA SER A 70 13.98 -3.29 -10.41
C SER A 70 13.34 -1.95 -10.04
N PRO A 71 14.06 -0.83 -10.11
CA PRO A 71 13.50 0.48 -9.81
C PRO A 71 12.37 0.85 -10.77
N LEU A 72 11.64 1.90 -10.43
CA LEU A 72 10.71 2.53 -11.35
C LEU A 72 11.48 3.07 -12.56
N LEU A 73 10.83 3.02 -13.73
CA LEU A 73 11.38 3.65 -14.93
C LEU A 73 11.34 5.17 -14.78
N THR A 74 12.39 5.83 -15.22
CA THR A 74 12.54 7.29 -15.17
C THR A 74 12.74 7.87 -16.57
N PRO A 75 12.26 9.10 -16.84
CA PRO A 75 11.57 10.00 -15.90
C PRO A 75 10.19 9.49 -15.49
N ILE A 76 9.73 9.85 -14.27
CA ILE A 76 8.39 9.55 -13.83
C ILE A 76 7.50 10.73 -14.22
N ASP A 77 6.76 10.55 -15.30
CA ASP A 77 5.74 11.48 -15.74
C ASP A 77 4.37 10.92 -15.34
N THR A 78 3.68 11.61 -14.44
CA THR A 78 2.43 11.13 -13.87
C THR A 78 1.25 11.62 -14.66
N GLU A 79 0.42 10.71 -15.15
CA GLU A 79 -0.83 11.04 -15.84
C GLU A 79 -1.81 11.75 -14.89
N PHE A 80 -1.96 11.22 -13.67
CA PHE A 80 -2.82 11.80 -12.66
C PHE A 80 -2.48 11.29 -11.24
N ARG A 81 -3.12 11.90 -10.24
CA ARG A 81 -3.18 11.39 -8.86
C ARG A 81 -4.43 10.55 -8.69
N VAL A 82 -4.28 9.36 -8.13
CA VAL A 82 -5.38 8.41 -7.92
C VAL A 82 -6.31 8.90 -6.80
N GLY A 83 -7.60 8.94 -7.10
CA GLY A 83 -8.69 9.15 -6.14
C GLY A 83 -9.33 7.82 -5.74
N THR A 84 -10.00 7.18 -6.69
CA THR A 84 -10.74 5.93 -6.48
C THR A 84 -10.00 4.75 -7.11
N MET A 85 -10.13 3.57 -6.50
CA MET A 85 -9.52 2.34 -7.01
C MET A 85 -10.58 1.24 -7.07
N GLY A 86 -10.68 0.57 -8.23
CA GLY A 86 -11.45 -0.63 -8.45
C GLY A 86 -10.58 -1.87 -8.48
N LEU A 87 -11.07 -2.97 -7.94
CA LEU A 87 -10.41 -4.27 -7.98
C LEU A 87 -11.47 -5.35 -8.23
N GLY A 88 -11.25 -6.16 -9.24
CA GLY A 88 -12.18 -7.21 -9.63
C GLY A 88 -11.48 -8.43 -10.22
N TRP A 89 -12.28 -9.46 -10.50
CA TRP A 89 -11.84 -10.68 -11.17
C TRP A 89 -12.64 -10.87 -12.46
N ASP A 90 -11.91 -10.96 -13.57
CA ASP A 90 -12.46 -11.36 -14.85
C ASP A 90 -12.25 -12.87 -15.03
N ALA A 91 -13.33 -13.63 -14.94
CA ALA A 91 -13.28 -15.09 -15.04
C ALA A 91 -13.01 -15.56 -16.47
N ASP A 92 -13.43 -14.81 -17.48
CA ASP A 92 -13.23 -15.18 -18.89
C ASP A 92 -11.78 -14.94 -19.31
N ALA A 93 -11.20 -13.83 -18.86
CA ALA A 93 -9.79 -13.53 -19.08
C ALA A 93 -8.84 -14.23 -18.10
N ASN A 94 -9.37 -14.86 -17.03
CA ASN A 94 -8.60 -15.41 -15.91
C ASN A 94 -7.60 -14.38 -15.36
N ALA A 95 -8.08 -13.17 -15.11
CA ALA A 95 -7.26 -12.03 -14.77
C ALA A 95 -7.84 -11.19 -13.62
N VAL A 96 -6.95 -10.62 -12.81
CA VAL A 96 -7.30 -9.56 -11.86
C VAL A 96 -7.41 -8.24 -12.63
N VAL A 97 -8.54 -7.57 -12.49
CA VAL A 97 -8.76 -6.23 -13.07
C VAL A 97 -8.47 -5.19 -12.00
N VAL A 98 -7.58 -4.27 -12.30
CA VAL A 98 -7.30 -3.09 -11.47
C VAL A 98 -7.69 -1.86 -12.26
N GLU A 99 -8.51 -1.01 -11.66
CA GLU A 99 -8.86 0.29 -12.21
C GLU A 99 -8.46 1.40 -11.24
N LEU A 100 -7.81 2.41 -11.77
CA LEU A 100 -7.32 3.56 -11.04
C LEU A 100 -7.92 4.81 -11.68
N LEU A 101 -8.75 5.53 -10.95
CA LEU A 101 -9.40 6.74 -11.43
C LEU A 101 -8.77 7.96 -10.82
N ALA A 102 -8.65 9.02 -11.61
CA ALA A 102 -8.14 10.31 -11.17
C ALA A 102 -8.99 10.89 -10.03
N ILE A 103 -8.35 11.65 -9.16
CA ILE A 103 -9.06 12.40 -8.12
C ILE A 103 -9.98 13.43 -8.78
N THR A 104 -11.22 13.51 -8.30
CA THR A 104 -12.23 14.47 -8.75
C THR A 104 -12.72 15.30 -7.57
N GLU A 105 -13.25 16.49 -7.84
CA GLU A 105 -13.88 17.33 -6.82
C GLU A 105 -15.27 16.84 -6.40
N THR A 106 -15.88 15.99 -7.23
CA THR A 106 -17.18 15.37 -6.98
C THR A 106 -17.03 13.92 -6.57
N GLU A 107 -17.89 13.45 -5.68
CA GLU A 107 -17.95 12.02 -5.35
C GLU A 107 -18.29 11.22 -6.61
N ILE A 108 -17.49 10.19 -6.86
CA ILE A 108 -17.72 9.24 -7.95
C ILE A 108 -18.74 8.22 -7.44
N ASP A 109 -19.79 7.97 -8.23
CA ASP A 109 -20.72 6.88 -7.95
C ASP A 109 -19.95 5.54 -8.06
N GLU A 110 -20.01 4.73 -7.01
CA GLU A 110 -19.32 3.43 -6.99
C GLU A 110 -19.77 2.49 -8.14
N SER A 111 -20.94 2.72 -8.70
CA SER A 111 -21.45 1.95 -9.84
C SER A 111 -20.68 2.20 -11.14
N VAL A 112 -19.96 3.31 -11.25
CA VAL A 112 -19.15 3.68 -12.43
C VAL A 112 -17.77 3.00 -12.40
N VAL A 113 -17.34 2.52 -11.23
CA VAL A 113 -16.05 1.84 -11.08
C VAL A 113 -16.13 0.46 -11.74
N LEU A 114 -15.21 0.17 -12.65
CA LEU A 114 -15.13 -1.02 -13.51
C LEU A 114 -16.18 -1.07 -14.64
N ASP A 115 -16.99 -0.03 -14.83
CA ASP A 115 -17.85 0.10 -15.99
C ASP A 115 -17.14 0.77 -17.19
N ASP A 116 -17.52 0.38 -18.41
CA ASP A 116 -17.05 1.02 -19.64
C ASP A 116 -17.90 2.26 -19.96
N THR A 117 -17.61 3.36 -19.27
CA THR A 117 -18.28 4.64 -19.54
C THR A 117 -17.36 5.58 -20.32
N GLU A 118 -17.87 6.22 -21.36
CA GLU A 118 -17.13 7.25 -22.10
C GLU A 118 -17.04 8.58 -21.33
N GLU A 119 -17.90 8.78 -20.34
CA GLU A 119 -17.94 9.97 -19.48
C GLU A 119 -17.45 9.61 -18.08
N GLY A 120 -16.34 10.19 -17.66
CA GLY A 120 -15.76 9.94 -16.34
C GLY A 120 -14.40 10.61 -16.17
N PRO A 121 -13.78 10.46 -15.00
CA PRO A 121 -12.42 10.91 -14.77
C PRO A 121 -11.43 10.10 -15.59
N ASP A 122 -10.23 10.65 -15.79
CA ASP A 122 -9.13 9.89 -16.38
C ASP A 122 -8.93 8.58 -15.59
N ALA A 123 -8.78 7.48 -16.30
CA ALA A 123 -8.68 6.16 -15.74
C ALA A 123 -7.57 5.33 -16.38
N VAL A 124 -6.96 4.49 -15.57
CA VAL A 124 -6.05 3.42 -16.02
C VAL A 124 -6.66 2.09 -15.59
N ARG A 125 -7.02 1.26 -16.54
CA ARG A 125 -7.48 -0.11 -16.30
C ARG A 125 -6.45 -1.11 -16.81
N VAL A 126 -6.07 -2.05 -15.97
CA VAL A 126 -5.13 -3.12 -16.31
C VAL A 126 -5.67 -4.49 -15.93
N PHE A 127 -5.31 -5.48 -16.74
CA PHE A 127 -5.59 -6.89 -16.51
C PHE A 127 -4.28 -7.58 -16.14
N LEU A 128 -4.24 -8.19 -14.96
CA LEU A 128 -3.06 -8.84 -14.42
C LEU A 128 -3.31 -10.35 -14.33
N THR A 129 -2.36 -11.13 -14.77
CA THR A 129 -2.37 -12.56 -14.42
C THR A 129 -2.28 -12.74 -12.91
N PRO A 130 -2.73 -13.87 -12.33
CA PRO A 130 -2.57 -14.14 -10.90
C PRO A 130 -1.11 -14.03 -10.42
N ILE A 131 -0.15 -14.35 -11.30
CA ILE A 131 1.28 -14.21 -11.02
C ILE A 131 1.66 -12.74 -10.86
N GLN A 132 1.31 -11.89 -11.83
CA GLN A 132 1.60 -10.46 -11.79
C GLN A 132 0.93 -9.78 -10.60
N ALA A 133 -0.31 -10.15 -10.29
CA ALA A 133 -1.04 -9.63 -9.14
C ALA A 133 -0.36 -10.00 -7.81
N ARG A 134 0.12 -11.25 -7.68
CA ARG A 134 0.89 -11.70 -6.50
C ARG A 134 2.22 -10.95 -6.38
N GLU A 135 2.95 -10.82 -7.48
CA GLU A 135 4.22 -10.06 -7.51
C GLU A 135 4.03 -8.60 -7.12
N PHE A 136 2.97 -7.97 -7.61
CA PHE A 136 2.63 -6.59 -7.22
C PHE A 136 2.34 -6.48 -5.73
N ALA A 137 1.53 -7.37 -5.16
CA ALA A 137 1.19 -7.35 -3.74
C ALA A 137 2.45 -7.47 -2.87
N LEU A 138 3.27 -8.50 -3.11
CA LEU A 138 4.51 -8.75 -2.37
C LEU A 138 5.54 -7.61 -2.51
N ARG A 139 5.65 -7.02 -3.71
CA ARG A 139 6.52 -5.87 -3.92
C ARG A 139 6.02 -4.65 -3.14
N SER A 140 4.73 -4.37 -3.20
CA SER A 140 4.12 -3.23 -2.52
C SER A 140 4.32 -3.30 -1.01
N GLU A 141 4.14 -4.47 -0.40
CA GLU A 141 4.43 -4.71 1.01
C GLU A 141 5.90 -4.38 1.36
N ARG A 142 6.85 -4.86 0.55
CA ARG A 142 8.27 -4.56 0.75
C ARG A 142 8.57 -3.07 0.64
N VAL A 143 8.01 -2.39 -0.37
CA VAL A 143 8.18 -0.94 -0.58
C VAL A 143 7.61 -0.15 0.60
N ILE A 144 6.47 -0.57 1.14
CA ILE A 144 5.83 0.04 2.29
C ILE A 144 6.65 -0.19 3.57
N ALA A 145 7.11 -1.42 3.77
CA ALA A 145 7.93 -1.83 4.92
C ALA A 145 9.32 -1.18 4.93
N ALA A 146 9.88 -0.85 3.77
CA ALA A 146 11.15 -0.12 3.62
C ALA A 146 11.07 1.35 4.09
N GLY A 147 10.03 1.72 4.84
CA GLY A 147 9.87 3.02 5.50
C GLY A 147 10.84 3.21 6.66
N ARG A 148 10.58 4.26 7.46
CA ARG A 148 11.33 4.49 8.69
C ARG A 148 11.12 3.34 9.67
N ALA A 149 12.22 2.79 10.21
CA ALA A 149 12.15 1.78 11.24
C ALA A 149 11.38 2.28 12.47
N PRO A 150 10.55 1.46 13.10
CA PRO A 150 9.90 1.84 14.36
C PRO A 150 10.95 1.90 15.48
N CYS A 151 10.79 2.85 16.38
CA CYS A 151 11.59 2.93 17.59
C CYS A 151 11.34 1.67 18.45
N PRO A 152 12.38 0.95 18.88
CA PRO A 152 12.22 -0.27 19.69
C PRO A 152 11.58 -0.02 21.06
N LEU A 153 11.56 1.24 21.53
CA LEU A 153 11.03 1.59 22.84
C LEU A 153 9.59 2.09 22.80
N CYS A 154 9.24 2.94 21.82
CA CYS A 154 7.91 3.56 21.77
C CYS A 154 7.10 3.21 20.51
N GLY A 155 7.69 2.49 19.55
CA GLY A 155 7.03 2.09 18.30
C GLY A 155 6.85 3.22 17.27
N GLN A 156 7.20 4.46 17.60
CA GLN A 156 7.08 5.57 16.66
C GLN A 156 8.17 5.52 15.57
N PRO A 157 7.88 5.99 14.34
CA PRO A 157 8.86 5.98 13.27
C PRO A 157 10.09 6.83 13.63
N LEU A 158 11.27 6.26 13.45
CA LEU A 158 12.54 6.96 13.62
C LEU A 158 12.77 7.90 12.44
N ALA A 159 13.01 9.18 12.70
CA ALA A 159 13.54 10.10 11.70
C ALA A 159 15.03 9.83 11.49
N GLN A 160 15.62 10.27 10.35
CA GLN A 160 17.06 10.12 10.10
C GLN A 160 17.91 10.81 11.16
N GLU A 161 17.41 11.91 11.71
CA GLU A 161 18.03 12.69 12.78
C GLU A 161 17.76 12.11 14.18
N GLY A 162 17.06 10.97 14.23
CA GLY A 162 16.56 10.39 15.48
C GLY A 162 15.23 10.98 15.91
N HIS A 163 14.73 10.57 17.07
CA HIS A 163 13.54 11.18 17.68
C HIS A 163 13.72 11.25 19.20
N ILE A 164 13.07 12.21 19.82
CA ILE A 164 13.00 12.28 21.28
C ILE A 164 11.98 11.25 21.76
N CYS A 165 12.50 10.10 22.21
CA CYS A 165 11.64 9.02 22.66
C CYS A 165 11.04 9.36 24.03
N ILE A 166 9.71 9.39 24.12
CA ILE A 166 9.00 9.62 25.37
C ILE A 166 9.32 8.58 26.46
N ARG A 167 9.80 7.39 26.07
CA ARG A 167 10.21 6.33 27.01
C ARG A 167 11.65 6.44 27.47
N THR A 168 12.52 7.13 26.74
CA THR A 168 13.91 7.38 27.18
C THR A 168 14.03 8.63 28.05
N ASN A 169 13.09 9.58 27.97
CA ASN A 169 13.11 10.85 28.70
C ASN A 169 12.58 10.75 30.16
N GLY A 170 12.67 9.58 30.76
CA GLY A 170 12.42 9.44 32.20
C GLY A 170 10.96 9.58 32.65
N TYR A 171 10.00 9.55 31.75
CA TYR A 171 8.59 9.44 32.13
C TYR A 171 8.31 8.00 32.57
N ARG A 172 8.80 7.64 33.78
CA ARG A 172 8.29 6.47 34.48
C ARG A 172 6.91 6.82 35.04
N ARG A 173 5.89 6.18 34.51
CA ARG A 173 4.52 6.21 35.07
C ARG A 173 4.39 5.38 36.36
N ASP A 174 5.47 4.91 36.95
CA ASP A 174 5.49 4.11 38.17
C ASP A 174 6.02 4.95 39.33
N ALA A 175 5.47 6.14 39.53
CA ALA A 175 5.42 6.69 40.86
C ALA A 175 4.06 6.27 41.48
N THR A 176 3.98 5.06 41.98
CA THR A 176 3.09 4.77 43.07
C THR A 176 3.51 5.70 44.20
N PHE A 177 2.81 6.82 44.31
CA PHE A 177 2.82 7.57 45.56
C PHE A 177 2.30 6.62 46.61
N GLY A 178 3.20 6.20 47.50
CA GLY A 178 2.87 5.43 48.67
C GLY A 178 1.70 6.08 49.39
N SER A 179 0.72 5.27 49.71
CA SER A 179 -0.41 5.67 50.53
C SER A 179 0.13 6.29 51.81
N ALA A 180 -0.29 7.51 52.07
CA ALA A 180 -0.14 8.15 53.37
C ALA A 180 -1.09 7.44 54.37
N ALA A 181 -0.66 6.30 54.84
CA ALA A 181 -1.34 5.57 55.92
C ALA A 181 -0.27 4.93 56.81
N GLU A 182 0.46 5.75 57.52
CA GLU A 182 1.20 5.37 58.73
C GLU A 182 1.82 6.62 59.35
N LEU A 183 0.99 7.44 59.92
CA LEU A 183 1.36 8.39 60.98
C LEU A 183 0.12 8.62 61.84
N GLY A 184 0.00 7.82 62.87
CA GLY A 184 -1.03 8.06 63.85
C GLY A 184 -1.20 6.88 64.78
N GLU A 185 -0.28 6.70 65.73
CA GLU A 185 -0.60 6.35 67.06
C GLU A 185 0.68 6.29 67.90
N GLU A 186 0.88 7.33 68.63
CA GLU A 186 1.38 7.20 70.00
C GLU A 186 1.20 8.53 70.73
N LEU A 187 0.30 8.56 71.63
CA LEU A 187 0.12 9.04 73.00
C LEU A 187 -1.28 9.57 73.28
#